data_13308620ede027d0ade0656a2584f029
#
_entry.id   13308620ede027d0ade0656a2584f029
#
_cell.length_a   1.000
_cell.length_b   1.000
_cell.length_c   1.000
_cell.angle_alpha   90.00
_cell.angle_beta   90.00
_cell.angle_gamma   90.00
#
_symmetry.space_group_name_H-M   'P 1'
#
loop_
_entity.id
_entity.type
_entity.pdbx_description
1 polymer ?
#
loop_
_entity_poly.entity_id
_entity_poly.type
_entity_poly.pdbx_seq_one_letter_code
_entity_poly.pdbx_strand_id
1 'polypeptide(L)'
;AGLNPAKLPEEVSARAALLIFDLTGIMVRARHDAESTPSLIRAVERLGMHHGECRVLGDNRGYSPTAAALINGTLAHSLDFDDTHAAASLHSSAPILPAALAAAEMTKASGRDLIAACVAGYEIQVRLSYALNPSDHYDRGFHPTATCGVFGAAAAAGKLLGLDAAGIVSAFGIALSQAAGSMQFLADGAWTKRSHVGQAAANGLVCATLAAEGFRGPKEAFEGNWGFLKGYSPQPEPERAVENLGEKWETMELAVKPYPSCRYSHASLDGLIALRQAHQITPEEIQSVEVGVSSTGHKLIGAPEELKTNPVSVVDGQFSMPFCAAVVLSEGNLVWDDYPTHLKNSSTLDLCRNCLLYTSPSPRDA
;
A
#
# COMPACT_ATOMS: atom_id res chain seq x y z
N ALA A 1 4.14 -11.98 -18.54
CA ALA A 1 4.53 -11.86 -19.95
C ALA A 1 3.32 -11.98 -20.89
N GLY A 2 2.63 -13.11 -20.95
CA GLY A 2 1.60 -13.40 -21.97
C GLY A 2 0.23 -12.73 -21.83
N LEU A 3 0.01 -11.88 -20.82
CA LEU A 3 -1.27 -11.18 -20.62
C LEU A 3 -1.52 -10.18 -21.78
N ASN A 4 -2.55 -10.48 -22.58
CA ASN A 4 -2.90 -9.62 -23.73
C ASN A 4 -3.94 -8.57 -23.28
N PRO A 5 -3.66 -7.25 -23.44
CA PRO A 5 -4.60 -6.19 -23.08
C PRO A 5 -5.99 -6.32 -23.71
N ALA A 6 -6.05 -6.84 -24.96
CA ALA A 6 -7.32 -7.03 -25.66
C ALA A 6 -8.15 -8.21 -25.18
N LYS A 7 -7.59 -9.07 -24.31
CA LYS A 7 -8.25 -10.26 -23.75
C LYS A 7 -8.59 -10.12 -22.26
N LEU A 8 -8.25 -8.98 -21.65
CA LEU A 8 -8.69 -8.69 -20.27
C LEU A 8 -10.22 -8.55 -20.25
N PRO A 9 -10.91 -9.14 -19.26
CA PRO A 9 -12.32 -8.86 -19.02
C PRO A 9 -12.55 -7.36 -18.86
N GLU A 10 -13.69 -6.88 -19.37
CA GLU A 10 -14.01 -5.44 -19.34
C GLU A 10 -14.09 -4.93 -17.90
N GLU A 11 -14.71 -5.69 -17.00
CA GLU A 11 -14.81 -5.35 -15.58
C GLU A 11 -13.44 -5.24 -14.88
N VAL A 12 -12.48 -6.11 -15.22
CA VAL A 12 -11.13 -6.06 -14.67
C VAL A 12 -10.39 -4.83 -15.16
N SER A 13 -10.54 -4.51 -16.44
CA SER A 13 -9.94 -3.29 -17.02
C SER A 13 -10.54 -2.02 -16.42
N ALA A 14 -11.86 -1.99 -16.22
CA ALA A 14 -12.56 -0.86 -15.61
C ALA A 14 -12.16 -0.70 -14.13
N ARG A 15 -12.06 -1.82 -13.38
CA ARG A 15 -11.59 -1.78 -11.99
C ARG A 15 -10.17 -1.24 -11.90
N ALA A 16 -9.25 -1.73 -12.72
CA ALA A 16 -7.86 -1.24 -12.74
C ALA A 16 -7.78 0.24 -13.12
N ALA A 17 -8.58 0.70 -14.07
CA ALA A 17 -8.65 2.12 -14.44
C ALA A 17 -9.15 2.99 -13.28
N LEU A 18 -10.14 2.52 -12.51
CA LEU A 18 -10.64 3.21 -11.30
C LEU A 18 -9.55 3.32 -10.23
N LEU A 19 -8.81 2.23 -9.95
CA LEU A 19 -7.70 2.22 -8.99
C LEU A 19 -6.57 3.17 -9.41
N ILE A 20 -6.25 3.21 -10.70
CA ILE A 20 -5.26 4.15 -11.27
C ILE A 20 -5.73 5.60 -11.07
N PHE A 21 -7.01 5.88 -11.33
CA PHE A 21 -7.60 7.22 -11.15
C PHE A 21 -7.56 7.66 -9.68
N ASP A 22 -8.00 6.81 -8.78
CA ASP A 22 -7.99 7.04 -7.33
C ASP A 22 -6.58 7.36 -6.83
N LEU A 23 -5.62 6.46 -7.11
CA LEU A 23 -4.23 6.64 -6.68
C LEU A 23 -3.56 7.89 -7.28
N THR A 24 -3.94 8.27 -8.51
CA THR A 24 -3.47 9.50 -9.13
C THR A 24 -3.85 10.72 -8.31
N GLY A 25 -5.11 10.80 -7.86
CA GLY A 25 -5.59 11.86 -6.97
C GLY A 25 -4.82 11.90 -5.64
N ILE A 26 -4.58 10.73 -5.05
CA ILE A 26 -3.82 10.58 -3.79
C ILE A 26 -2.38 11.08 -3.96
N MET A 27 -1.69 10.69 -5.04
CA MET A 27 -0.32 11.15 -5.30
C MET A 27 -0.23 12.66 -5.48
N VAL A 28 -1.16 13.25 -6.24
CA VAL A 28 -1.22 14.72 -6.42
C VAL A 28 -1.41 15.42 -5.07
N ARG A 29 -2.35 14.94 -4.24
CA ARG A 29 -2.57 15.51 -2.91
C ARG A 29 -1.33 15.37 -2.03
N ALA A 30 -0.75 14.17 -1.96
CA ALA A 30 0.44 13.90 -1.15
C ALA A 30 1.67 14.73 -1.57
N ARG A 31 1.77 15.10 -2.86
CA ARG A 31 2.85 15.95 -3.35
C ARG A 31 2.90 17.29 -2.63
N HIS A 32 1.75 17.83 -2.26
CA HIS A 32 1.62 19.14 -1.62
C HIS A 32 1.52 19.05 -0.10
N ASP A 33 0.88 18.03 0.43
CA ASP A 33 0.46 17.99 1.84
C ASP A 33 1.21 16.97 2.72
N ALA A 34 1.89 15.99 2.13
CA ALA A 34 2.61 15.01 2.95
C ALA A 34 3.91 15.59 3.52
N GLU A 35 4.04 15.56 4.83
CA GLU A 35 5.19 16.11 5.59
C GLU A 35 6.56 15.58 5.13
N SER A 36 6.59 14.33 4.66
CA SER A 36 7.81 13.67 4.17
C SER A 36 8.25 14.12 2.78
N THR A 37 7.35 14.71 1.98
CA THR A 37 7.61 15.06 0.57
C THR A 37 8.79 16.02 0.39
N PRO A 38 8.93 17.13 1.15
CA PRO A 38 10.05 18.05 0.95
C PRO A 38 11.42 17.40 1.17
N SER A 39 11.56 16.51 2.16
CA SER A 39 12.82 15.80 2.42
C SER A 39 13.17 14.78 1.35
N LEU A 40 12.14 14.05 0.84
CA LEU A 40 12.31 13.13 -0.27
C LEU A 40 12.80 13.83 -1.54
N ILE A 41 12.19 14.96 -1.89
CA ILE A 41 12.57 15.73 -3.09
C ILE A 41 14.00 16.24 -2.97
N ARG A 42 14.38 16.85 -1.82
CA ARG A 42 15.76 17.30 -1.59
C ARG A 42 16.78 16.17 -1.67
N ALA A 43 16.42 14.96 -1.18
CA ALA A 43 17.30 13.80 -1.29
C ALA A 43 17.53 13.39 -2.75
N VAL A 44 16.47 13.33 -3.55
CA VAL A 44 16.54 13.02 -4.99
C VAL A 44 17.38 14.07 -5.74
N GLU A 45 17.20 15.36 -5.43
CA GLU A 45 18.00 16.45 -6.00
C GLU A 45 19.48 16.30 -5.64
N ARG A 46 19.79 16.03 -4.38
CA ARG A 46 21.17 15.86 -3.88
C ARG A 46 21.86 14.65 -4.53
N LEU A 47 21.11 13.61 -4.87
CA LEU A 47 21.60 12.44 -5.57
C LEU A 47 21.76 12.64 -7.10
N GLY A 48 21.40 13.82 -7.62
CA GLY A 48 21.47 14.12 -9.04
C GLY A 48 20.43 13.39 -9.90
N MET A 49 19.36 12.89 -9.31
CA MET A 49 18.34 12.09 -9.99
C MET A 49 17.15 12.91 -10.53
N HIS A 50 17.23 14.24 -10.42
CA HIS A 50 16.17 15.20 -10.78
C HIS A 50 16.21 15.65 -12.26
N HIS A 51 16.91 14.91 -13.11
CA HIS A 51 16.97 15.16 -14.55
C HIS A 51 16.42 13.96 -15.32
N GLY A 52 15.56 14.20 -16.28
CA GLY A 52 14.95 13.16 -17.12
C GLY A 52 13.60 13.59 -17.68
N GLU A 53 12.91 12.64 -18.32
CA GLU A 53 11.63 12.87 -18.99
C GLU A 53 10.43 12.25 -18.24
N CYS A 54 10.67 11.42 -17.22
CA CYS A 54 9.60 10.82 -16.44
C CYS A 54 8.98 11.81 -15.47
N ARG A 55 7.68 11.67 -15.23
CA ARG A 55 6.89 12.61 -14.46
C ARG A 55 6.65 12.14 -13.02
N VAL A 56 6.70 13.10 -12.11
CA VAL A 56 6.15 12.99 -10.77
C VAL A 56 4.80 13.70 -10.76
N LEU A 57 3.74 13.00 -10.33
CA LEU A 57 2.40 13.56 -10.32
C LEU A 57 2.31 14.73 -9.33
N GLY A 58 1.74 15.84 -9.78
CA GLY A 58 1.70 17.08 -9.00
C GLY A 58 3.01 17.89 -9.03
N ASP A 59 4.00 17.51 -9.86
CA ASP A 59 5.24 18.27 -10.10
C ASP A 59 5.42 18.57 -11.60
N ASN A 60 5.92 19.76 -11.94
CA ASN A 60 6.12 20.18 -13.33
C ASN A 60 7.52 19.81 -13.88
N ARG A 61 8.40 19.25 -13.04
CA ARG A 61 9.77 18.89 -13.41
C ARG A 61 9.84 17.47 -13.98
N GLY A 62 10.85 17.22 -14.80
CA GLY A 62 11.19 15.88 -15.25
C GLY A 62 12.19 15.21 -14.32
N TYR A 63 12.14 13.89 -14.22
CA TYR A 63 12.98 13.08 -13.35
C TYR A 63 13.51 11.86 -14.09
N SER A 64 14.59 11.26 -13.58
CA SER A 64 14.99 9.95 -14.05
C SER A 64 13.87 8.92 -13.79
N PRO A 65 13.75 7.85 -14.57
CA PRO A 65 12.69 6.85 -14.38
C PRO A 65 12.65 6.29 -12.96
N THR A 66 13.81 5.96 -12.41
CA THR A 66 13.95 5.43 -11.04
C THR A 66 13.52 6.46 -10.00
N ALA A 67 13.87 7.74 -10.16
CA ALA A 67 13.43 8.78 -9.24
C ALA A 67 11.93 9.02 -9.33
N ALA A 68 11.36 9.02 -10.52
CA ALA A 68 9.91 9.17 -10.71
C ALA A 68 9.14 8.02 -10.04
N ALA A 69 9.60 6.76 -10.21
CA ALA A 69 9.01 5.62 -9.53
C ALA A 69 9.14 5.71 -8.00
N LEU A 70 10.31 6.09 -7.48
CA LEU A 70 10.56 6.29 -6.05
C LEU A 70 9.63 7.35 -5.45
N ILE A 71 9.58 8.52 -6.08
CA ILE A 71 8.79 9.65 -5.56
C ILE A 71 7.30 9.33 -5.63
N ASN A 72 6.79 8.93 -6.81
CA ASN A 72 5.37 8.60 -6.98
C ASN A 72 4.93 7.47 -6.03
N GLY A 73 5.74 6.41 -5.85
CA GLY A 73 5.43 5.32 -4.92
C GLY A 73 5.42 5.77 -3.45
N THR A 74 6.32 6.67 -3.07
CA THR A 74 6.29 7.26 -1.72
C THR A 74 5.07 8.16 -1.54
N LEU A 75 4.72 8.98 -2.53
CA LEU A 75 3.52 9.82 -2.52
C LEU A 75 2.25 8.99 -2.45
N ALA A 76 2.17 7.92 -3.26
CA ALA A 76 1.05 7.00 -3.31
C ALA A 76 0.66 6.45 -1.93
N HIS A 77 1.66 6.19 -1.09
CA HIS A 77 1.46 5.60 0.24
C HIS A 77 1.53 6.61 1.40
N SER A 78 1.72 7.90 1.11
CA SER A 78 1.96 8.92 2.16
C SER A 78 0.73 9.30 2.95
N LEU A 79 -0.46 9.22 2.37
CA LEU A 79 -1.71 9.59 3.03
C LEU A 79 -2.42 8.39 3.69
N ASP A 80 -1.88 7.19 3.57
CA ASP A 80 -2.51 5.92 3.99
C ASP A 80 -3.95 5.79 3.45
N PHE A 81 -4.17 6.27 2.24
CA PHE A 81 -5.47 6.36 1.57
C PHE A 81 -5.55 5.49 0.30
N ASP A 82 -4.44 4.90 -0.11
CA ASP A 82 -4.32 3.98 -1.23
C ASP A 82 -5.09 2.68 -1.02
N ASP A 83 -5.48 2.05 -2.12
CA ASP A 83 -6.28 0.82 -2.14
C ASP A 83 -5.72 -0.30 -1.26
N THR A 84 -6.59 -1.24 -0.90
CA THR A 84 -6.23 -2.38 -0.07
C THR A 84 -6.82 -3.67 -0.61
N HIS A 85 -6.10 -4.77 -0.43
CA HIS A 85 -6.61 -6.12 -0.56
C HIS A 85 -6.78 -6.74 0.83
N ALA A 86 -8.02 -6.96 1.27
CA ALA A 86 -8.28 -7.36 2.66
C ALA A 86 -7.65 -8.72 3.02
N ALA A 87 -7.88 -9.75 2.20
CA ALA A 87 -7.38 -11.10 2.48
C ALA A 87 -5.85 -11.23 2.34
N ALA A 88 -5.23 -10.47 1.42
CA ALA A 88 -3.77 -10.43 1.27
C ALA A 88 -3.09 -9.43 2.22
N SER A 89 -3.87 -8.64 2.96
CA SER A 89 -3.39 -7.63 3.94
C SER A 89 -2.31 -6.70 3.38
N LEU A 90 -2.51 -6.17 2.17
CA LEU A 90 -1.55 -5.29 1.50
C LEU A 90 -2.22 -4.20 0.66
N HIS A 91 -1.40 -3.29 0.13
CA HIS A 91 -1.78 -2.23 -0.80
C HIS A 91 -1.15 -2.51 -2.17
N SER A 92 -1.97 -2.60 -3.23
CA SER A 92 -1.43 -3.06 -4.52
C SER A 92 -1.02 -1.93 -5.45
N SER A 93 -1.83 -0.92 -5.60
CA SER A 93 -1.55 0.11 -6.61
C SER A 93 -0.31 0.94 -6.27
N ALA A 94 -0.03 1.17 -4.98
CA ALA A 94 1.02 2.07 -4.55
C ALA A 94 2.45 1.69 -5.00
N PRO A 95 2.92 0.43 -4.96
CA PRO A 95 4.21 0.05 -5.52
C PRO A 95 4.17 -0.18 -7.04
N ILE A 96 3.02 -0.57 -7.59
CA ILE A 96 2.92 -1.08 -8.95
C ILE A 96 2.70 0.03 -9.97
N LEU A 97 1.71 0.91 -9.75
CA LEU A 97 1.42 2.00 -10.69
C LEU A 97 2.62 2.93 -10.93
N PRO A 98 3.39 3.37 -9.91
CA PRO A 98 4.54 4.23 -10.14
C PRO A 98 5.65 3.59 -10.99
N ALA A 99 5.92 2.30 -10.79
CA ALA A 99 6.85 1.55 -11.64
C ALA A 99 6.34 1.41 -13.07
N ALA A 100 5.04 1.09 -13.21
CA ALA A 100 4.38 0.97 -14.51
C ALA A 100 4.32 2.32 -15.26
N LEU A 101 4.04 3.43 -14.58
CA LEU A 101 4.04 4.77 -15.19
C LEU A 101 5.42 5.12 -15.74
N ALA A 102 6.47 4.96 -14.95
CA ALA A 102 7.84 5.22 -15.39
C ALA A 102 8.23 4.33 -16.59
N ALA A 103 7.91 3.02 -16.54
CA ALA A 103 8.16 2.11 -17.65
C ALA A 103 7.34 2.47 -18.89
N ALA A 104 6.08 2.89 -18.73
CA ALA A 104 5.23 3.32 -19.84
C ALA A 104 5.75 4.59 -20.51
N GLU A 105 6.26 5.55 -19.74
CA GLU A 105 6.91 6.75 -20.30
C GLU A 105 8.22 6.40 -21.05
N MET A 106 9.05 5.51 -20.50
CA MET A 106 10.26 5.00 -21.17
C MET A 106 9.97 4.35 -22.53
N THR A 107 8.87 3.59 -22.61
CA THR A 107 8.50 2.81 -23.80
C THR A 107 7.46 3.47 -24.69
N LYS A 108 6.91 4.61 -24.28
CA LYS A 108 5.77 5.30 -24.92
C LYS A 108 4.56 4.38 -25.08
N ALA A 109 4.31 3.55 -24.06
CA ALA A 109 3.22 2.58 -24.06
C ALA A 109 1.84 3.25 -24.05
N SER A 110 0.83 2.55 -24.55
CA SER A 110 -0.55 3.03 -24.53
C SER A 110 -1.17 2.90 -23.11
N GLY A 111 -2.26 3.63 -22.85
CA GLY A 111 -3.02 3.48 -21.60
C GLY A 111 -3.59 2.07 -21.41
N ARG A 112 -3.91 1.34 -22.48
CA ARG A 112 -4.33 -0.07 -22.41
C ARG A 112 -3.19 -0.98 -21.95
N ASP A 113 -1.99 -0.74 -22.43
CA ASP A 113 -0.80 -1.49 -22.02
C ASP A 113 -0.48 -1.20 -20.53
N LEU A 114 -0.62 0.04 -20.10
CA LEU A 114 -0.46 0.46 -18.71
C LEU A 114 -1.44 -0.29 -17.80
N ILE A 115 -2.75 -0.29 -18.15
CA ILE A 115 -3.78 -1.02 -17.39
C ILE A 115 -3.43 -2.51 -17.28
N ALA A 116 -3.08 -3.16 -18.40
CA ALA A 116 -2.73 -4.58 -18.39
C ALA A 116 -1.44 -4.86 -17.60
N ALA A 117 -0.50 -3.95 -17.58
CA ALA A 117 0.70 -4.05 -16.78
C ALA A 117 0.41 -3.93 -15.27
N CYS A 118 -0.45 -2.98 -14.88
CA CYS A 118 -0.91 -2.85 -13.50
C CYS A 118 -1.64 -4.12 -13.03
N VAL A 119 -2.58 -4.65 -13.84
CA VAL A 119 -3.27 -5.90 -13.53
C VAL A 119 -2.28 -7.05 -13.32
N ALA A 120 -1.29 -7.22 -14.23
CA ALA A 120 -0.26 -8.25 -14.06
C ALA A 120 0.51 -8.08 -12.74
N GLY A 121 0.83 -6.84 -12.37
CA GLY A 121 1.50 -6.54 -11.11
C GLY A 121 0.63 -6.87 -9.89
N TYR A 122 -0.65 -6.50 -9.90
CA TYR A 122 -1.60 -6.78 -8.82
C TYR A 122 -1.74 -8.29 -8.57
N GLU A 123 -1.94 -9.06 -9.64
CA GLU A 123 -2.07 -10.51 -9.55
C GLU A 123 -0.81 -11.16 -8.93
N ILE A 124 0.38 -10.74 -9.31
CA ILE A 124 1.63 -11.25 -8.75
C ILE A 124 1.77 -10.88 -7.28
N GLN A 125 1.58 -9.62 -6.92
CA GLN A 125 1.77 -9.14 -5.55
C GLN A 125 0.81 -9.81 -4.57
N VAL A 126 -0.49 -9.84 -4.90
CA VAL A 126 -1.54 -10.40 -4.04
C VAL A 126 -1.31 -11.90 -3.82
N ARG A 127 -1.05 -12.64 -4.89
CA ARG A 127 -0.84 -14.08 -4.85
C ARG A 127 0.43 -14.48 -4.10
N LEU A 128 1.49 -13.69 -4.19
CA LEU A 128 2.69 -13.90 -3.37
C LEU A 128 2.41 -13.68 -1.88
N SER A 129 1.58 -12.70 -1.54
CA SER A 129 1.18 -12.49 -0.15
C SER A 129 0.38 -13.68 0.39
N TYR A 130 -0.53 -14.25 -0.40
CA TYR A 130 -1.23 -15.48 -0.01
C TYR A 130 -0.27 -16.64 0.26
N ALA A 131 0.71 -16.81 -0.63
CA ALA A 131 1.71 -17.89 -0.49
C ALA A 131 2.62 -17.74 0.74
N LEU A 132 2.80 -16.51 1.24
CA LEU A 132 3.56 -16.23 2.47
C LEU A 132 2.77 -16.47 3.74
N ASN A 133 1.44 -16.56 3.70
CA ASN A 133 0.55 -16.37 4.84
C ASN A 133 0.71 -14.95 5.45
N PRO A 134 -0.18 -14.00 5.15
CA PRO A 134 -0.01 -12.59 5.54
C PRO A 134 0.17 -12.37 7.04
N SER A 135 -0.51 -13.15 7.89
CA SER A 135 -0.42 -13.02 9.35
C SER A 135 1.01 -13.35 9.85
N ASP A 136 1.55 -14.48 9.40
CA ASP A 136 2.91 -14.92 9.79
C ASP A 136 3.97 -13.92 9.32
N HIS A 137 3.75 -13.33 8.15
CA HIS A 137 4.66 -12.33 7.59
C HIS A 137 4.67 -11.04 8.41
N TYR A 138 3.49 -10.55 8.84
CA TYR A 138 3.37 -9.42 9.76
C TYR A 138 3.96 -9.72 11.14
N ASP A 139 3.71 -10.89 11.69
CA ASP A 139 4.22 -11.27 13.01
C ASP A 139 5.77 -11.36 13.03
N ARG A 140 6.39 -11.58 11.88
CA ARG A 140 7.84 -11.47 11.69
C ARG A 140 8.36 -10.05 11.48
N GLY A 141 7.48 -9.07 11.48
CA GLY A 141 7.82 -7.66 11.35
C GLY A 141 8.09 -7.19 9.92
N PHE A 142 7.57 -7.88 8.91
CA PHE A 142 7.68 -7.48 7.51
C PHE A 142 6.41 -6.78 7.01
N HIS A 143 6.60 -5.87 6.05
CA HIS A 143 5.53 -5.12 5.40
C HIS A 143 5.22 -5.74 4.01
N PRO A 144 4.15 -6.54 3.86
CA PRO A 144 3.87 -7.28 2.62
C PRO A 144 3.67 -6.38 1.41
N THR A 145 3.15 -5.16 1.60
CA THR A 145 3.03 -4.18 0.51
C THR A 145 4.36 -3.93 -0.20
N ALA A 146 5.46 -3.88 0.53
CA ALA A 146 6.78 -3.62 -0.03
C ALA A 146 7.49 -4.92 -0.44
N THR A 147 7.50 -5.93 0.44
CA THR A 147 8.22 -7.19 0.19
C THR A 147 7.65 -7.98 -0.99
N CYS A 148 6.32 -8.02 -1.15
CA CYS A 148 5.66 -8.58 -2.34
C CYS A 148 5.59 -7.55 -3.48
N GLY A 149 5.52 -6.25 -3.14
CA GLY A 149 5.34 -5.15 -4.09
C GLY A 149 6.48 -5.02 -5.09
N VAL A 150 7.71 -5.31 -4.70
CA VAL A 150 8.86 -5.26 -5.63
C VAL A 150 8.70 -6.24 -6.79
N PHE A 151 8.13 -7.42 -6.56
CA PHE A 151 7.84 -8.41 -7.60
C PHE A 151 6.68 -7.96 -8.48
N GLY A 152 5.60 -7.41 -7.89
CA GLY A 152 4.50 -6.81 -8.64
C GLY A 152 4.97 -5.65 -9.53
N ALA A 153 5.81 -4.77 -9.01
CA ALA A 153 6.42 -3.67 -9.75
C ALA A 153 7.32 -4.19 -10.88
N ALA A 154 8.15 -5.22 -10.62
CA ALA A 154 8.99 -5.85 -11.64
C ALA A 154 8.15 -6.52 -12.74
N ALA A 155 7.03 -7.16 -12.39
CA ALA A 155 6.10 -7.76 -13.36
C ALA A 155 5.48 -6.69 -14.27
N ALA A 156 4.99 -5.60 -13.69
CA ALA A 156 4.36 -4.51 -14.44
C ALA A 156 5.37 -3.80 -15.36
N ALA A 157 6.52 -3.41 -14.83
CA ALA A 157 7.58 -2.78 -15.61
C ALA A 157 8.12 -3.73 -16.70
N GLY A 158 8.39 -5.00 -16.35
CA GLY A 158 8.89 -6.00 -17.29
C GLY A 158 7.92 -6.28 -18.45
N LYS A 159 6.61 -6.27 -18.17
CA LYS A 159 5.59 -6.37 -19.23
C LYS A 159 5.66 -5.19 -20.20
N LEU A 160 5.81 -3.97 -19.72
CA LEU A 160 5.90 -2.76 -20.54
C LEU A 160 7.24 -2.70 -21.32
N LEU A 161 8.32 -3.21 -20.73
CA LEU A 161 9.62 -3.36 -21.38
C LEU A 161 9.68 -4.52 -22.41
N GLY A 162 8.58 -5.28 -22.57
CA GLY A 162 8.48 -6.35 -23.53
C GLY A 162 9.20 -7.65 -23.14
N LEU A 163 9.46 -7.88 -21.86
CA LEU A 163 10.09 -9.11 -21.39
C LEU A 163 9.22 -10.35 -21.70
N ASP A 164 9.85 -11.38 -22.21
CA ASP A 164 9.28 -12.72 -22.32
C ASP A 164 9.23 -13.44 -20.94
N ALA A 165 8.79 -14.68 -20.92
CA ALA A 165 8.70 -15.45 -19.68
C ALA A 165 10.06 -15.63 -18.99
N ALA A 166 11.15 -15.84 -19.76
CA ALA A 166 12.48 -16.01 -19.20
C ALA A 166 13.04 -14.69 -18.64
N GLY A 167 12.74 -13.58 -19.31
CA GLY A 167 13.06 -12.24 -18.83
C GLY A 167 12.33 -11.89 -17.53
N ILE A 168 11.04 -12.21 -17.42
CA ILE A 168 10.26 -12.01 -16.18
C ILE A 168 10.80 -12.88 -15.03
N VAL A 169 11.16 -14.15 -15.29
CA VAL A 169 11.81 -15.01 -14.28
C VAL A 169 13.13 -14.39 -13.81
N SER A 170 13.93 -13.85 -14.73
CA SER A 170 15.18 -13.16 -14.39
C SER A 170 14.93 -11.90 -13.54
N ALA A 171 13.92 -11.09 -13.92
CA ALA A 171 13.54 -9.89 -13.15
C ALA A 171 13.11 -10.25 -11.71
N PHE A 172 12.33 -11.31 -11.52
CA PHE A 172 11.96 -11.82 -10.18
C PHE A 172 13.18 -12.31 -9.39
N GLY A 173 14.10 -13.01 -10.06
CA GLY A 173 15.35 -13.43 -9.42
C GLY A 173 16.19 -12.26 -8.91
N ILE A 174 16.28 -11.18 -9.67
CA ILE A 174 16.97 -9.95 -9.25
C ILE A 174 16.19 -9.27 -8.11
N ALA A 175 14.85 -9.20 -8.22
CA ALA A 175 13.97 -8.58 -7.23
C ALA A 175 14.00 -9.28 -5.86
N LEU A 176 14.32 -10.58 -5.80
CA LEU A 176 14.49 -11.33 -4.55
C LEU A 176 15.46 -10.63 -3.59
N SER A 177 16.55 -10.10 -4.10
CA SER A 177 17.55 -9.38 -3.29
C SER A 177 17.13 -7.96 -2.91
N GLN A 178 15.98 -7.50 -3.38
CA GLN A 178 15.43 -6.16 -3.14
C GLN A 178 14.14 -6.19 -2.31
N ALA A 179 13.65 -7.37 -1.94
CA ALA A 179 12.45 -7.52 -1.12
C ALA A 179 12.73 -7.06 0.32
N ALA A 180 12.26 -5.86 0.66
CA ALA A 180 12.52 -5.24 1.95
C ALA A 180 11.30 -4.46 2.46
N GLY A 181 11.26 -4.22 3.77
CA GLY A 181 10.21 -3.42 4.41
C GLY A 181 9.99 -3.89 5.84
N SER A 182 10.39 -3.07 6.83
CA SER A 182 10.26 -3.36 8.27
C SER A 182 9.05 -2.65 8.86
N MET A 183 8.32 -3.32 9.75
CA MET A 183 7.22 -2.72 10.51
C MET A 183 7.67 -1.84 11.66
N GLN A 184 8.98 -1.65 11.87
CA GLN A 184 9.54 -0.86 12.99
C GLN A 184 9.05 0.59 13.04
N PHE A 185 8.59 1.15 11.93
CA PHE A 185 8.00 2.51 11.87
C PHE A 185 6.81 2.72 12.83
N LEU A 186 6.14 1.64 13.24
CA LEU A 186 5.02 1.73 14.20
C LEU A 186 5.48 2.11 15.61
N ALA A 187 6.76 1.94 15.93
CA ALA A 187 7.27 2.22 17.27
C ALA A 187 7.35 3.73 17.59
N ASP A 188 7.52 4.56 16.57
CA ASP A 188 7.76 6.00 16.74
C ASP A 188 7.10 6.89 15.67
N GLY A 189 6.18 6.33 14.87
CA GLY A 189 5.50 7.06 13.79
C GLY A 189 6.40 7.51 12.65
N ALA A 190 7.52 6.79 12.40
CA ALA A 190 8.48 7.13 11.36
C ALA A 190 7.89 7.06 9.95
N TRP A 191 8.46 7.83 9.02
CA TRP A 191 7.97 7.91 7.63
C TRP A 191 8.43 6.75 6.74
N THR A 192 9.18 5.79 7.27
CA THR A 192 9.77 4.69 6.47
C THR A 192 8.71 3.80 5.83
N LYS A 193 7.50 3.67 6.41
CA LYS A 193 6.36 3.00 5.75
C LYS A 193 6.13 3.54 4.34
N ARG A 194 6.11 4.87 4.20
CA ARG A 194 5.87 5.56 2.91
C ARG A 194 6.99 5.26 1.91
N SER A 195 8.25 5.32 2.35
CA SER A 195 9.41 5.06 1.49
C SER A 195 9.58 3.59 1.10
N HIS A 196 9.09 2.62 1.90
CA HIS A 196 9.12 1.19 1.52
C HIS A 196 8.48 0.96 0.16
N VAL A 197 7.35 1.59 -0.09
CA VAL A 197 6.57 1.43 -1.30
C VAL A 197 7.25 2.12 -2.49
N GLY A 198 7.77 3.33 -2.26
CA GLY A 198 8.59 4.00 -3.27
C GLY A 198 9.84 3.21 -3.65
N GLN A 199 10.52 2.61 -2.66
CA GLN A 199 11.66 1.73 -2.90
C GLN A 199 11.24 0.47 -3.68
N ALA A 200 10.13 -0.16 -3.35
CA ALA A 200 9.62 -1.32 -4.06
C ALA A 200 9.32 -0.99 -5.54
N ALA A 201 8.70 0.17 -5.80
CA ALA A 201 8.44 0.64 -7.16
C ALA A 201 9.75 0.88 -7.95
N ALA A 202 10.68 1.64 -7.37
CA ALA A 202 11.96 1.94 -8.01
C ALA A 202 12.80 0.68 -8.25
N ASN A 203 12.91 -0.18 -7.24
CA ASN A 203 13.67 -1.42 -7.34
C ASN A 203 13.05 -2.40 -8.33
N GLY A 204 11.71 -2.53 -8.37
CA GLY A 204 11.02 -3.35 -9.36
C GLY A 204 11.30 -2.89 -10.80
N LEU A 205 11.26 -1.58 -11.04
CA LEU A 205 11.63 -1.00 -12.34
C LEU A 205 13.09 -1.30 -12.69
N VAL A 206 14.02 -1.12 -11.74
CA VAL A 206 15.45 -1.43 -11.95
C VAL A 206 15.66 -2.91 -12.27
N CYS A 207 15.01 -3.81 -11.52
CA CYS A 207 15.12 -5.26 -11.75
C CYS A 207 14.61 -5.67 -13.13
N ALA A 208 13.48 -5.12 -13.58
CA ALA A 208 12.94 -5.36 -14.91
C ALA A 208 13.85 -4.80 -16.00
N THR A 209 14.43 -3.62 -15.80
CA THR A 209 15.37 -3.00 -16.74
C THR A 209 16.67 -3.80 -16.85
N LEU A 210 17.24 -4.25 -15.72
CA LEU A 210 18.43 -5.12 -15.73
C LEU A 210 18.16 -6.42 -16.49
N ALA A 211 16.99 -7.04 -16.27
CA ALA A 211 16.61 -8.25 -17.01
C ALA A 211 16.44 -7.98 -18.53
N ALA A 212 15.91 -6.81 -18.91
CA ALA A 212 15.76 -6.40 -20.30
C ALA A 212 17.12 -6.26 -21.01
N GLU A 213 18.15 -5.84 -20.28
CA GLU A 213 19.53 -5.73 -20.77
C GLU A 213 20.32 -7.06 -20.65
N GLY A 214 19.64 -8.17 -20.29
CA GLY A 214 20.23 -9.51 -20.25
C GLY A 214 20.94 -9.87 -18.95
N PHE A 215 20.81 -9.05 -17.89
CA PHE A 215 21.29 -9.42 -16.56
C PHE A 215 20.45 -10.59 -16.00
N ARG A 216 21.11 -11.60 -15.42
CA ARG A 216 20.47 -12.85 -15.03
C ARG A 216 20.23 -12.92 -13.53
N GLY A 217 18.96 -13.12 -13.12
CA GLY A 217 18.57 -13.50 -11.79
C GLY A 217 18.42 -15.01 -11.61
N PRO A 218 18.44 -15.52 -10.37
CA PRO A 218 18.16 -16.93 -10.08
C PRO A 218 16.76 -17.33 -10.55
N LYS A 219 16.63 -18.54 -11.12
CA LYS A 219 15.37 -19.01 -11.71
C LYS A 219 14.32 -19.38 -10.67
N GLU A 220 14.76 -19.90 -9.53
CA GLU A 220 13.89 -20.35 -8.43
C GLU A 220 13.77 -19.24 -7.36
N ALA A 221 13.33 -18.04 -7.77
CA ALA A 221 13.24 -16.89 -6.89
C ALA A 221 12.27 -17.10 -5.72
N PHE A 222 11.22 -17.89 -5.89
CA PHE A 222 10.16 -18.07 -4.90
C PHE A 222 10.36 -19.34 -4.07
N GLU A 223 10.43 -20.52 -4.70
CA GLU A 223 10.42 -21.82 -4.04
C GLU A 223 11.84 -22.38 -3.72
N GLY A 224 12.88 -21.76 -4.25
CA GLY A 224 14.28 -22.19 -4.05
C GLY A 224 14.68 -22.32 -2.58
N ASN A 225 15.76 -23.04 -2.29
CA ASN A 225 16.23 -23.25 -0.91
C ASN A 225 16.50 -21.93 -0.17
N TRP A 226 16.89 -20.88 -0.87
CA TRP A 226 17.07 -19.52 -0.38
C TRP A 226 16.07 -18.55 -1.03
N GLY A 227 14.93 -19.07 -1.50
CA GLY A 227 13.89 -18.32 -2.16
C GLY A 227 13.07 -17.47 -1.21
N PHE A 228 12.23 -16.62 -1.81
CA PHE A 228 11.42 -15.64 -1.09
C PHE A 228 10.49 -16.28 -0.06
N LEU A 229 9.78 -17.34 -0.44
CA LEU A 229 8.79 -17.96 0.42
C LEU A 229 9.42 -18.52 1.70
N LYS A 230 10.51 -19.28 1.58
CA LYS A 230 11.22 -19.84 2.76
C LYS A 230 11.92 -18.76 3.60
N GLY A 231 12.41 -17.70 2.97
CA GLY A 231 13.09 -16.61 3.67
C GLY A 231 12.15 -15.75 4.50
N TYR A 232 10.91 -15.61 4.04
CA TYR A 232 9.96 -14.62 4.58
C TYR A 232 8.73 -15.22 5.28
N SER A 233 8.53 -16.54 5.22
CA SER A 233 7.45 -17.23 5.95
C SER A 233 7.95 -18.52 6.61
N PRO A 234 7.51 -18.82 7.84
CA PRO A 234 7.81 -20.08 8.51
C PRO A 234 7.01 -21.25 7.92
N GLN A 235 5.84 -20.98 7.35
CA GLN A 235 4.92 -21.97 6.78
C GLN A 235 4.32 -21.45 5.46
N PRO A 236 5.13 -21.36 4.39
CA PRO A 236 4.64 -20.88 3.10
C PRO A 236 3.74 -21.91 2.41
N GLU A 237 2.77 -21.42 1.67
CA GLU A 237 1.81 -22.20 0.87
C GLU A 237 1.96 -21.84 -0.62
N PRO A 238 2.99 -22.35 -1.33
CA PRO A 238 3.32 -21.95 -2.71
C PRO A 238 2.17 -22.15 -3.71
N GLU A 239 1.33 -23.16 -3.52
CA GLU A 239 0.17 -23.47 -4.36
C GLU A 239 -0.84 -22.33 -4.42
N ARG A 240 -0.97 -21.53 -3.34
CA ARG A 240 -1.88 -20.38 -3.31
C ARG A 240 -1.47 -19.27 -4.29
N ALA A 241 -0.21 -19.21 -4.69
CA ALA A 241 0.25 -18.24 -5.69
C ALA A 241 -0.33 -18.49 -7.09
N VAL A 242 -0.72 -19.71 -7.39
CA VAL A 242 -1.20 -20.13 -8.72
C VAL A 242 -2.65 -20.61 -8.73
N GLU A 243 -3.30 -20.66 -7.58
CA GLU A 243 -4.68 -21.09 -7.42
C GLU A 243 -5.63 -20.22 -8.28
N ASN A 244 -6.40 -20.88 -9.16
CA ASN A 244 -7.34 -20.23 -10.09
C ASN A 244 -6.71 -19.06 -10.90
N LEU A 245 -5.41 -19.14 -11.21
CA LEU A 245 -4.71 -18.11 -11.97
C LEU A 245 -5.26 -18.04 -13.40
N GLY A 246 -5.74 -16.87 -13.79
CA GLY A 246 -6.37 -16.61 -15.09
C GLY A 246 -7.89 -16.86 -15.12
N GLU A 247 -8.48 -17.41 -14.07
CA GLU A 247 -9.92 -17.59 -13.88
C GLU A 247 -10.47 -16.57 -12.86
N LYS A 248 -9.85 -16.49 -11.68
CA LYS A 248 -10.14 -15.50 -10.66
C LYS A 248 -9.15 -14.34 -10.77
N TRP A 249 -9.67 -13.13 -10.81
CA TRP A 249 -8.88 -11.88 -10.82
C TRP A 249 -8.87 -11.23 -9.45
N GLU A 250 -7.73 -11.27 -8.77
CA GLU A 250 -7.55 -10.63 -7.46
C GLU A 250 -7.65 -9.10 -7.56
N THR A 251 -7.43 -8.56 -8.75
CA THR A 251 -7.69 -7.13 -9.08
C THR A 251 -9.11 -6.69 -8.70
N MET A 252 -10.10 -7.58 -8.78
CA MET A 252 -11.50 -7.29 -8.44
C MET A 252 -11.75 -7.15 -6.93
N GLU A 253 -10.89 -7.76 -6.10
CA GLU A 253 -10.96 -7.72 -4.64
C GLU A 253 -10.22 -6.50 -4.03
N LEU A 254 -9.53 -5.71 -4.87
CA LEU A 254 -8.93 -4.45 -4.43
C LEU A 254 -10.02 -3.42 -4.15
N ALA A 255 -9.97 -2.81 -2.98
CA ALA A 255 -10.94 -1.83 -2.52
C ALA A 255 -10.30 -0.47 -2.28
N VAL A 256 -10.90 0.60 -2.79
CA VAL A 256 -10.55 1.97 -2.43
C VAL A 256 -10.89 2.23 -0.96
N LYS A 257 -10.13 3.07 -0.30
CA LYS A 257 -10.39 3.44 1.10
C LYS A 257 -11.36 4.63 1.17
N PRO A 258 -12.40 4.57 2.01
CA PRO A 258 -13.24 5.74 2.29
C PRO A 258 -12.59 6.73 3.27
N TYR A 259 -11.62 6.29 4.07
CA TYR A 259 -10.94 7.12 5.09
C TYR A 259 -9.41 7.03 4.95
N PRO A 260 -8.67 8.13 5.16
CA PRO A 260 -7.20 8.16 5.09
C PRO A 260 -6.57 7.61 6.38
N SER A 261 -6.90 6.38 6.75
CA SER A 261 -6.47 5.71 7.99
C SER A 261 -6.21 4.22 7.76
N CYS A 262 -5.70 3.55 8.78
CA CYS A 262 -5.51 2.10 8.74
C CYS A 262 -6.83 1.37 8.44
N ARG A 263 -6.82 0.43 7.49
CA ARG A 263 -8.02 -0.28 7.02
C ARG A 263 -8.81 -0.97 8.15
N TYR A 264 -8.12 -1.40 9.22
CA TYR A 264 -8.75 -2.05 10.37
C TYR A 264 -9.69 -1.14 11.18
N SER A 265 -9.63 0.20 11.01
CA SER A 265 -10.56 1.13 11.66
C SER A 265 -11.87 1.32 10.88
N HIS A 266 -11.91 1.09 9.57
CA HIS A 266 -12.97 1.58 8.68
C HIS A 266 -14.37 1.08 9.03
N ALA A 267 -14.54 -0.25 9.25
CA ALA A 267 -15.85 -0.80 9.60
C ALA A 267 -16.41 -0.23 10.92
N SER A 268 -15.51 0.03 11.87
CA SER A 268 -15.89 0.67 13.13
C SER A 268 -16.26 2.13 12.95
N LEU A 269 -15.55 2.85 12.06
CA LEU A 269 -15.88 4.24 11.72
C LEU A 269 -17.25 4.34 11.03
N ASP A 270 -17.55 3.44 10.09
CA ASP A 270 -18.89 3.35 9.46
C ASP A 270 -19.98 3.14 10.51
N GLY A 271 -19.76 2.23 11.46
CA GLY A 271 -20.68 1.97 12.58
C GLY A 271 -20.88 3.18 13.49
N LEU A 272 -19.81 3.88 13.85
CA LEU A 272 -19.88 5.08 14.68
C LEU A 272 -20.62 6.24 13.99
N ILE A 273 -20.35 6.44 12.70
CA ILE A 273 -21.06 7.45 11.88
C ILE A 273 -22.55 7.12 11.82
N ALA A 274 -22.91 5.86 11.57
CA ALA A 274 -24.29 5.41 11.52
C ALA A 274 -25.01 5.63 12.86
N LEU A 275 -24.39 5.28 14.00
CA LEU A 275 -24.92 5.50 15.33
C LEU A 275 -25.12 6.99 15.63
N ARG A 276 -24.12 7.81 15.34
CA ARG A 276 -24.19 9.27 15.49
C ARG A 276 -25.36 9.87 14.71
N GLN A 277 -25.55 9.45 13.47
CA GLN A 277 -26.63 9.93 12.62
C GLN A 277 -28.01 9.46 13.09
N ALA A 278 -28.15 8.16 13.43
CA ALA A 278 -29.42 7.57 13.85
C ALA A 278 -29.96 8.14 15.18
N HIS A 279 -29.07 8.46 16.10
CA HIS A 279 -29.39 8.91 17.43
C HIS A 279 -29.11 10.40 17.69
N GLN A 280 -28.60 11.12 16.67
CA GLN A 280 -28.24 12.54 16.78
C GLN A 280 -27.26 12.84 17.94
N ILE A 281 -26.33 11.91 18.20
CA ILE A 281 -25.38 11.99 19.29
C ILE A 281 -24.43 13.18 19.08
N THR A 282 -24.25 14.00 20.14
CA THR A 282 -23.22 15.05 20.17
C THR A 282 -21.98 14.58 20.95
N PRO A 283 -20.78 15.10 20.66
CA PRO A 283 -19.56 14.69 21.35
C PRO A 283 -19.63 14.84 22.88
N GLU A 284 -20.34 15.86 23.36
CA GLU A 284 -20.51 16.20 24.80
C GLU A 284 -21.32 15.16 25.55
N GLU A 285 -22.18 14.41 24.87
CA GLU A 285 -23.02 13.36 25.45
C GLU A 285 -22.31 12.03 25.60
N ILE A 286 -21.12 11.88 24.99
CA ILE A 286 -20.39 10.63 24.95
C ILE A 286 -19.57 10.44 26.21
N GLN A 287 -19.95 9.45 27.01
CA GLN A 287 -19.23 9.07 28.21
C GLN A 287 -18.08 8.09 27.92
N SER A 288 -18.33 7.10 27.07
CA SER A 288 -17.33 6.12 26.66
C SER A 288 -17.68 5.57 25.27
N VAL A 289 -16.65 5.06 24.56
CA VAL A 289 -16.79 4.36 23.27
C VAL A 289 -16.13 3.00 23.41
N GLU A 290 -16.85 1.94 23.08
CA GLU A 290 -16.31 0.58 23.09
C GLU A 290 -16.28 0.02 21.67
N VAL A 291 -15.10 -0.41 21.20
CA VAL A 291 -14.90 -0.92 19.85
C VAL A 291 -14.28 -2.31 19.88
N GLY A 292 -15.01 -3.29 19.34
CA GLY A 292 -14.49 -4.65 19.11
C GLY A 292 -13.75 -4.72 17.78
N VAL A 293 -12.49 -5.20 17.81
CA VAL A 293 -11.64 -5.36 16.60
C VAL A 293 -11.01 -6.74 16.57
N SER A 294 -10.54 -7.20 15.40
CA SER A 294 -9.76 -8.43 15.29
C SER A 294 -8.44 -8.33 16.05
N SER A 295 -7.82 -9.45 16.40
CA SER A 295 -6.54 -9.49 17.10
C SER A 295 -5.43 -8.73 16.36
N THR A 296 -5.35 -8.88 15.04
CA THR A 296 -4.42 -8.11 14.19
C THR A 296 -4.77 -6.61 14.18
N GLY A 297 -6.07 -6.28 14.10
CA GLY A 297 -6.54 -4.90 14.21
C GLY A 297 -6.10 -4.27 15.52
N HIS A 298 -6.34 -4.96 16.65
CA HIS A 298 -5.93 -4.48 17.96
C HIS A 298 -4.42 -4.20 18.05
N LYS A 299 -3.57 -5.11 17.54
CA LYS A 299 -2.11 -4.92 17.50
C LYS A 299 -1.71 -3.62 16.75
N LEU A 300 -2.41 -3.28 15.66
CA LEU A 300 -2.05 -2.17 14.78
C LEU A 300 -2.63 -0.83 15.20
N ILE A 301 -3.90 -0.80 15.61
CA ILE A 301 -4.65 0.45 15.86
C ILE A 301 -5.09 0.64 17.31
N GLY A 302 -4.88 -0.37 18.18
CA GLY A 302 -5.29 -0.34 19.59
C GLY A 302 -4.14 -0.44 20.58
N ALA A 303 -3.00 -0.99 20.20
CA ALA A 303 -1.89 -1.23 21.11
C ALA A 303 -0.58 -0.56 20.64
N PRO A 304 0.28 -0.11 21.58
CA PRO A 304 -0.01 0.06 23.00
C PRO A 304 -1.01 1.20 23.25
N GLU A 305 -1.93 1.02 24.17
CA GLU A 305 -3.06 1.93 24.45
C GLU A 305 -2.61 3.38 24.68
N GLU A 306 -1.55 3.58 25.48
CA GLU A 306 -1.03 4.90 25.83
C GLU A 306 -0.66 5.72 24.57
N LEU A 307 -0.05 5.09 23.57
CA LEU A 307 0.31 5.78 22.32
C LEU A 307 -0.92 6.02 21.43
N LYS A 308 -1.90 5.10 21.46
CA LYS A 308 -3.09 5.21 20.61
C LYS A 308 -4.08 6.25 21.13
N THR A 309 -4.13 6.45 22.44
CA THR A 309 -5.01 7.47 23.07
C THR A 309 -4.37 8.86 23.11
N ASN A 310 -3.07 9.00 22.80
CA ASN A 310 -2.34 10.26 22.80
C ASN A 310 -1.49 10.43 21.51
N PRO A 311 -2.09 10.44 20.32
CA PRO A 311 -1.35 10.59 19.07
C PRO A 311 -0.72 11.98 18.97
N VAL A 312 0.55 12.05 18.57
CA VAL A 312 1.32 13.29 18.43
C VAL A 312 1.68 13.65 16.99
N SER A 313 1.46 12.71 16.06
CA SER A 313 1.74 12.89 14.65
C SER A 313 0.58 12.39 13.79
N VAL A 314 0.58 12.78 12.50
CA VAL A 314 -0.41 12.28 11.52
C VAL A 314 -0.34 10.75 11.43
N VAL A 315 0.86 10.16 11.43
CA VAL A 315 1.02 8.71 11.38
C VAL A 315 0.41 8.05 12.61
N ASP A 316 0.63 8.60 13.80
CA ASP A 316 0.02 8.07 15.04
C ASP A 316 -1.51 8.11 14.94
N GLY A 317 -2.08 9.22 14.47
CA GLY A 317 -3.52 9.37 14.26
C GLY A 317 -4.07 8.37 13.24
N GLN A 318 -3.39 8.16 12.11
CA GLN A 318 -3.79 7.19 11.07
C GLN A 318 -3.84 5.74 11.58
N PHE A 319 -3.03 5.41 12.59
CA PHE A 319 -2.95 4.10 13.22
C PHE A 319 -3.55 4.09 14.64
N SER A 320 -4.44 5.02 14.95
CA SER A 320 -5.16 5.10 16.22
C SER A 320 -6.66 4.98 16.01
N MET A 321 -7.25 3.85 16.44
CA MET A 321 -8.72 3.73 16.46
C MET A 321 -9.37 4.75 17.40
N PRO A 322 -8.85 5.01 18.64
CA PRO A 322 -9.38 6.05 19.52
C PRO A 322 -9.44 7.42 18.85
N PHE A 323 -8.38 7.83 18.19
CA PHE A 323 -8.33 9.13 17.50
C PHE A 323 -9.32 9.20 16.34
N CYS A 324 -9.32 8.20 15.45
CA CYS A 324 -10.24 8.15 14.33
C CYS A 324 -11.70 8.13 14.79
N ALA A 325 -12.01 7.40 15.88
CA ALA A 325 -13.35 7.39 16.50
C ALA A 325 -13.73 8.79 17.03
N ALA A 326 -12.83 9.46 17.75
CA ALA A 326 -13.08 10.79 18.28
C ALA A 326 -13.37 11.80 17.15
N VAL A 327 -12.63 11.74 16.04
CA VAL A 327 -12.84 12.62 14.89
C VAL A 327 -14.19 12.36 14.23
N VAL A 328 -14.55 11.10 13.90
CA VAL A 328 -15.85 10.83 13.25
C VAL A 328 -17.04 11.14 14.15
N LEU A 329 -16.88 10.99 15.45
CA LEU A 329 -17.92 11.36 16.41
C LEU A 329 -18.09 12.88 16.54
N SER A 330 -17.03 13.64 16.33
CA SER A 330 -17.06 15.11 16.30
C SER A 330 -17.58 15.65 14.96
N GLU A 331 -17.01 15.19 13.84
CA GLU A 331 -17.24 15.79 12.51
C GLU A 331 -18.28 15.02 11.67
N GLY A 332 -18.54 13.76 11.97
CA GLY A 332 -19.43 12.89 11.16
C GLY A 332 -18.73 12.25 9.97
N ASN A 333 -17.42 12.47 9.80
CA ASN A 333 -16.56 11.88 8.78
C ASN A 333 -15.10 11.93 9.25
N LEU A 334 -14.18 11.35 8.45
CA LEU A 334 -12.74 11.49 8.63
C LEU A 334 -12.11 11.76 7.28
N VAL A 335 -11.53 12.95 7.11
CA VAL A 335 -10.81 13.35 5.91
C VAL A 335 -9.36 13.75 6.24
N TRP A 336 -8.53 13.91 5.21
CA TRP A 336 -7.11 14.24 5.42
C TRP A 336 -6.92 15.56 6.21
N ASP A 337 -7.77 16.56 5.94
CA ASP A 337 -7.65 17.90 6.55
C ASP A 337 -8.02 17.91 8.04
N ASP A 338 -8.60 16.83 8.57
CA ASP A 338 -8.94 16.73 10.00
C ASP A 338 -7.70 16.51 10.88
N TYR A 339 -6.68 15.81 10.37
CA TYR A 339 -5.49 15.48 11.17
C TYR A 339 -4.79 16.70 11.78
N PRO A 340 -4.39 17.73 11.03
CA PRO A 340 -3.68 18.89 11.61
C PRO A 340 -4.54 19.67 12.61
N THR A 341 -5.87 19.61 12.49
CA THR A 341 -6.82 20.27 13.37
C THR A 341 -7.00 19.48 14.67
N HIS A 342 -7.38 18.21 14.53
CA HIS A 342 -7.78 17.38 15.67
C HIS A 342 -6.62 16.87 16.51
N LEU A 343 -5.42 16.73 15.97
CA LEU A 343 -4.20 16.44 16.73
C LEU A 343 -3.82 17.54 17.73
N LYS A 344 -4.41 18.74 17.61
CA LYS A 344 -4.20 19.88 18.52
C LYS A 344 -5.46 20.25 19.32
N ASN A 345 -6.56 19.58 19.07
CA ASN A 345 -7.84 19.86 19.70
C ASN A 345 -7.98 19.07 21.00
N SER A 346 -8.03 19.79 22.15
CA SER A 346 -8.13 19.16 23.47
C SER A 346 -9.39 18.31 23.63
N SER A 347 -10.54 18.78 23.12
CA SER A 347 -11.80 18.02 23.22
C SER A 347 -11.75 16.69 22.46
N THR A 348 -11.14 16.69 21.28
CA THR A 348 -10.92 15.43 20.52
C THR A 348 -9.98 14.49 21.27
N LEU A 349 -8.88 15.01 21.84
CA LEU A 349 -7.91 14.20 22.58
C LEU A 349 -8.50 13.69 23.92
N ASP A 350 -9.40 14.43 24.55
CA ASP A 350 -10.12 13.96 25.73
C ASP A 350 -11.09 12.82 25.37
N LEU A 351 -11.83 12.95 24.26
CA LEU A 351 -12.69 11.88 23.77
C LEU A 351 -11.89 10.62 23.36
N CYS A 352 -10.68 10.81 22.80
CA CYS A 352 -9.73 9.73 22.51
C CYS A 352 -9.45 8.85 23.73
N ARG A 353 -9.24 9.46 24.91
CA ARG A 353 -8.95 8.74 26.18
C ARG A 353 -10.15 7.96 26.73
N ASN A 354 -11.35 8.28 26.28
CA ASN A 354 -12.59 7.59 26.65
C ASN A 354 -12.93 6.43 25.71
N CYS A 355 -12.07 6.13 24.72
CA CYS A 355 -12.27 5.03 23.79
C CYS A 355 -11.54 3.77 24.27
N LEU A 356 -12.30 2.71 24.54
CA LEU A 356 -11.80 1.40 24.93
C LEU A 356 -11.84 0.45 23.76
N LEU A 357 -10.70 -0.21 23.47
CA LEU A 357 -10.63 -1.25 22.46
C LEU A 357 -10.47 -2.62 23.10
N TYR A 358 -11.20 -3.59 22.57
CA TYR A 358 -11.03 -5.00 22.95
C TYR A 358 -11.00 -5.89 21.70
N THR A 359 -10.40 -7.08 21.85
CA THR A 359 -10.45 -8.11 20.82
C THR A 359 -11.81 -8.79 20.85
N SER A 360 -12.57 -8.71 19.75
CA SER A 360 -13.79 -9.47 19.56
C SER A 360 -13.46 -10.73 18.76
N PRO A 361 -13.95 -11.92 19.16
CA PRO A 361 -13.81 -13.10 18.34
C PRO A 361 -14.54 -12.87 17.02
N SER A 362 -13.76 -12.80 15.92
CA SER A 362 -14.30 -12.76 14.57
C SER A 362 -14.56 -14.19 14.10
N PRO A 363 -15.58 -14.45 13.27
CA PRO A 363 -15.74 -15.76 12.60
C PRO A 363 -14.51 -16.16 11.76
N ARG A 364 -13.61 -15.23 11.48
CA ARG A 364 -12.32 -15.50 10.78
C ARG A 364 -11.16 -15.77 11.73
N ASP A 365 -11.33 -15.55 13.03
CA ASP A 365 -10.33 -15.79 14.09
C ASP A 365 -10.62 -17.11 14.84
N ALA A 366 -11.63 -17.86 14.43
CA ALA A 366 -12.07 -19.14 14.99
C ALA A 366 -11.66 -20.32 14.10
#